data_e086139eaa3e102a6687643e56233e90
#
_entry.id   e086139eaa3e102a6687643e56233e90
#
_cell.length_a   1.000
_cell.length_b   1.000
_cell.length_c   1.000
_cell.angle_alpha   90.00
_cell.angle_beta   90.00
_cell.angle_gamma   90.00
#
_symmetry.space_group_name_H-M   'P 1'
#
loop_
_entity.id
_entity.type
_entity.pdbx_description
1 polymer ?
#
loop_
_entity_poly.entity_id
_entity_poly.type
_entity_poly.pdbx_seq_one_letter_code
_entity_poly.pdbx_strand_id
1 'polypeptide(L)'
;MTARILVVDDIPANVRLLEVRLLAEYFEVLTAGNGPDAIETCENGKVDVVLLDVMMPGMDGFEVCKRLKSDPATSHIPVVMITALDQVSDRVRGLEAGADDFLTKPVNDLQLMTRVKSLVRLKSLTDELRLRASTTRNIGIEELLSRNFATEDTKPKVLLVDERKSSIERIQKMLRGSADLDVATDPNAGFFQAAETAYECVLISTAFADFDALRLCSQLRSLDRTRFLPIMLLADEGEEGRIIRGLELGINDYLTRPIDQHELTARLRTQVRRKRYNDQLRASVT
;
A
#
# COMPACT_ATOMS: atom_id res chain seq x y z
N MET A 1 8.80 -18.79 7.86
CA MET A 1 8.35 -19.30 6.55
C MET A 1 8.87 -18.34 5.49
N THR A 2 9.39 -18.88 4.40
CA THR A 2 9.85 -18.06 3.26
C THR A 2 8.62 -17.51 2.53
N ALA A 3 8.59 -16.21 2.23
CA ALA A 3 7.46 -15.61 1.53
C ALA A 3 7.44 -16.04 0.07
N ARG A 4 6.24 -16.24 -0.48
CA ARG A 4 5.98 -16.68 -1.86
C ARG A 4 5.56 -15.50 -2.72
N ILE A 5 6.36 -15.20 -3.72
CA ILE A 5 6.13 -14.10 -4.65
C ILE A 5 5.72 -14.68 -6.01
N LEU A 6 4.53 -14.32 -6.48
CA LEU A 6 4.08 -14.68 -7.82
C LEU A 6 4.52 -13.59 -8.81
N VAL A 7 5.28 -13.98 -9.81
CA VAL A 7 5.70 -13.12 -10.93
C VAL A 7 4.84 -13.43 -12.15
N VAL A 8 4.17 -12.42 -12.68
CA VAL A 8 3.26 -12.54 -13.82
C VAL A 8 3.71 -11.59 -14.93
N ASP A 9 4.18 -12.15 -16.04
CA ASP A 9 4.58 -11.40 -17.24
C ASP A 9 4.54 -12.38 -18.42
N ASP A 10 4.05 -11.96 -19.59
CA ASP A 10 3.95 -12.80 -20.78
C ASP A 10 5.31 -12.99 -21.52
N ILE A 11 6.32 -12.21 -21.13
CA ILE A 11 7.66 -12.30 -21.68
C ILE A 11 8.56 -13.13 -20.75
N PRO A 12 8.97 -14.36 -21.14
CA PRO A 12 9.75 -15.25 -20.27
C PRO A 12 11.05 -14.64 -19.75
N ALA A 13 11.69 -13.76 -20.52
CA ALA A 13 12.91 -13.07 -20.12
C ALA A 13 12.69 -12.12 -18.93
N ASN A 14 11.54 -11.44 -18.87
CA ASN A 14 11.17 -10.56 -17.76
C ASN A 14 10.91 -11.40 -16.50
N VAL A 15 10.14 -12.48 -16.65
CA VAL A 15 9.88 -13.44 -15.56
C VAL A 15 11.21 -13.93 -14.98
N ARG A 16 12.12 -14.41 -15.84
CA ARG A 16 13.41 -14.95 -15.41
C ARG A 16 14.28 -13.92 -14.69
N LEU A 17 14.29 -12.68 -15.16
CA LEU A 17 15.04 -11.59 -14.53
C LEU A 17 14.54 -11.32 -13.10
N LEU A 18 13.23 -11.21 -12.90
CA LEU A 18 12.63 -10.99 -11.58
C LEU A 18 12.81 -12.20 -10.68
N GLU A 19 12.64 -13.41 -11.22
CA GLU A 19 12.85 -14.66 -10.49
C GLU A 19 14.25 -14.74 -9.89
N VAL A 20 15.30 -14.51 -10.70
CA VAL A 20 16.69 -14.55 -10.22
C VAL A 20 16.94 -13.53 -9.10
N ARG A 21 16.41 -12.31 -9.24
CA ARG A 21 16.54 -11.25 -8.24
C ARG A 21 15.86 -11.62 -6.91
N LEU A 22 14.64 -12.17 -6.97
CA LEU A 22 13.87 -12.55 -5.80
C LEU A 22 14.47 -13.77 -5.09
N LEU A 23 14.95 -14.75 -5.85
CA LEU A 23 15.64 -15.93 -5.30
C LEU A 23 16.93 -15.55 -4.57
N ALA A 24 17.66 -14.53 -5.06
CA ALA A 24 18.87 -14.01 -4.39
C ALA A 24 18.56 -13.42 -3.01
N GLU A 25 17.33 -12.98 -2.76
CA GLU A 25 16.83 -12.47 -1.47
C GLU A 25 16.05 -13.53 -0.67
N TYR A 26 16.23 -14.80 -1.03
CA TYR A 26 15.63 -15.96 -0.35
C TYR A 26 14.11 -16.02 -0.38
N PHE A 27 13.44 -15.41 -1.37
CA PHE A 27 12.00 -15.59 -1.59
C PHE A 27 11.76 -16.90 -2.37
N GLU A 28 10.61 -17.55 -2.12
CA GLU A 28 10.07 -18.59 -3.00
C GLU A 28 9.35 -17.90 -4.16
N VAL A 29 9.65 -18.28 -5.39
CA VAL A 29 9.08 -17.62 -6.59
C VAL A 29 8.17 -18.59 -7.32
N LEU A 30 6.93 -18.13 -7.56
CA LEU A 30 5.96 -18.75 -8.45
C LEU A 30 5.88 -17.90 -9.71
N THR A 31 5.57 -18.49 -10.84
CA THR A 31 5.52 -17.79 -12.13
C THR A 31 4.23 -18.11 -12.89
N ALA A 32 3.68 -17.12 -13.58
CA ALA A 32 2.57 -17.29 -14.51
C ALA A 32 2.82 -16.44 -15.77
N GLY A 33 2.50 -16.98 -16.95
CA GLY A 33 2.70 -16.32 -18.24
C GLY A 33 1.47 -15.57 -18.75
N ASN A 34 0.35 -15.60 -18.03
CA ASN A 34 -0.91 -14.95 -18.43
C ASN A 34 -1.83 -14.73 -17.24
N GLY A 35 -2.89 -13.94 -17.44
CA GLY A 35 -3.83 -13.57 -16.40
C GLY A 35 -4.60 -14.74 -15.79
N PRO A 36 -5.21 -15.65 -16.57
CA PRO A 36 -5.92 -16.81 -16.03
C PRO A 36 -5.07 -17.70 -15.12
N ASP A 37 -3.83 -18.04 -15.53
CA ASP A 37 -2.90 -18.85 -14.72
C ASP A 37 -2.51 -18.12 -13.42
N ALA A 38 -2.37 -16.78 -13.48
CA ALA A 38 -2.08 -15.97 -12.30
C ALA A 38 -3.21 -16.03 -11.27
N ILE A 39 -4.47 -15.93 -11.73
CA ILE A 39 -5.65 -16.01 -10.86
C ILE A 39 -5.75 -17.40 -10.24
N GLU A 40 -5.65 -18.46 -11.04
CA GLU A 40 -5.68 -19.84 -10.56
C GLU A 40 -4.56 -20.11 -9.53
N THR A 41 -3.37 -19.61 -9.77
CA THR A 41 -2.24 -19.72 -8.82
C THR A 41 -2.53 -19.02 -7.49
N CYS A 42 -3.20 -17.86 -7.51
CA CYS A 42 -3.59 -17.15 -6.31
C CYS A 42 -4.72 -17.85 -5.53
N GLU A 43 -5.66 -18.47 -6.23
CA GLU A 43 -6.77 -19.21 -5.63
C GLU A 43 -6.31 -20.52 -4.96
N ASN A 44 -5.41 -21.24 -5.61
CA ASN A 44 -4.94 -22.57 -5.18
C ASN A 44 -3.63 -22.49 -4.36
N GLY A 45 -2.87 -21.42 -4.48
CA GLY A 45 -1.56 -21.24 -3.87
C GLY A 45 -1.59 -20.32 -2.64
N LYS A 46 -0.58 -20.47 -1.79
CA LYS A 46 -0.30 -19.50 -0.72
C LYS A 46 0.62 -18.44 -1.30
N VAL A 47 0.06 -17.42 -1.95
CA VAL A 47 0.80 -16.29 -2.52
C VAL A 47 0.80 -15.14 -1.50
N ASP A 48 1.98 -14.59 -1.22
CA ASP A 48 2.14 -13.47 -0.28
C ASP A 48 2.16 -12.12 -0.97
N VAL A 49 2.70 -12.03 -2.19
CA VAL A 49 2.70 -10.82 -3.03
C VAL A 49 2.64 -11.22 -4.49
N VAL A 50 1.90 -10.48 -5.30
CA VAL A 50 1.87 -10.61 -6.76
C VAL A 50 2.65 -9.45 -7.39
N LEU A 51 3.61 -9.76 -8.25
CA LEU A 51 4.27 -8.82 -9.17
C LEU A 51 3.65 -9.04 -10.54
N LEU A 52 2.91 -8.05 -11.03
CA LEU A 52 2.01 -8.20 -12.16
C LEU A 52 2.36 -7.23 -13.29
N ASP A 53 2.75 -7.76 -14.44
CA ASP A 53 2.85 -6.92 -15.64
C ASP A 53 1.48 -6.42 -16.09
N VAL A 54 1.44 -5.19 -16.57
CA VAL A 54 0.21 -4.55 -17.05
C VAL A 54 -0.08 -4.96 -18.50
N MET A 55 0.95 -5.03 -19.31
CA MET A 55 0.82 -5.18 -20.78
C MET A 55 0.89 -6.66 -21.18
N MET A 56 -0.17 -7.40 -20.95
CA MET A 56 -0.27 -8.82 -21.35
C MET A 56 -1.35 -9.03 -22.40
N PRO A 57 -1.17 -9.96 -23.35
CA PRO A 57 -2.19 -10.29 -24.32
C PRO A 57 -3.40 -10.99 -23.70
N GLY A 58 -4.58 -10.70 -24.23
CA GLY A 58 -5.85 -11.26 -23.77
C GLY A 58 -6.38 -10.56 -22.53
N MET A 59 -5.94 -10.97 -21.35
CA MET A 59 -6.32 -10.35 -20.08
C MET A 59 -5.18 -9.46 -19.59
N ASP A 60 -5.39 -8.13 -19.57
CA ASP A 60 -4.39 -7.18 -19.09
C ASP A 60 -4.23 -7.24 -17.55
N GLY A 61 -3.13 -6.66 -17.04
CA GLY A 61 -2.85 -6.67 -15.61
C GLY A 61 -3.88 -5.90 -14.78
N PHE A 62 -4.57 -4.92 -15.34
CA PHE A 62 -5.64 -4.20 -14.64
C PHE A 62 -6.83 -5.11 -14.37
N GLU A 63 -7.23 -5.91 -15.36
CA GLU A 63 -8.32 -6.87 -15.24
C GLU A 63 -7.97 -8.00 -14.25
N VAL A 64 -6.73 -8.53 -14.32
CA VAL A 64 -6.23 -9.50 -13.33
C VAL A 64 -6.31 -8.94 -11.91
N CYS A 65 -5.79 -7.73 -11.70
CA CYS A 65 -5.81 -7.08 -10.40
C CYS A 65 -7.24 -6.90 -9.89
N LYS A 66 -8.15 -6.40 -10.74
CA LYS A 66 -9.56 -6.20 -10.38
C LYS A 66 -10.22 -7.50 -9.96
N ARG A 67 -9.99 -8.61 -10.67
CA ARG A 67 -10.52 -9.94 -10.30
C ARG A 67 -9.97 -10.42 -8.97
N LEU A 68 -8.65 -10.36 -8.77
CA LEU A 68 -8.03 -10.74 -7.50
C LEU A 68 -8.57 -9.92 -6.31
N LYS A 69 -8.82 -8.62 -6.52
CA LYS A 69 -9.30 -7.73 -5.46
C LYS A 69 -10.80 -7.80 -5.22
N SER A 70 -11.56 -8.34 -6.17
CA SER A 70 -13.01 -8.55 -6.03
C SER A 70 -13.36 -9.87 -5.34
N ASP A 71 -12.46 -10.84 -5.34
CA ASP A 71 -12.67 -12.13 -4.71
C ASP A 71 -12.22 -12.12 -3.25
N PRO A 72 -13.09 -12.44 -2.29
CA PRO A 72 -12.76 -12.55 -0.87
C PRO A 72 -11.58 -13.47 -0.54
N ALA A 73 -11.38 -14.52 -1.35
CA ALA A 73 -10.29 -15.48 -1.15
C ALA A 73 -8.91 -14.88 -1.48
N THR A 74 -8.83 -13.94 -2.44
CA THR A 74 -7.58 -13.38 -2.96
C THR A 74 -7.41 -11.88 -2.70
N SER A 75 -8.47 -11.16 -2.33
CA SER A 75 -8.48 -9.69 -2.15
C SER A 75 -7.42 -9.18 -1.15
N HIS A 76 -7.05 -10.01 -0.17
CA HIS A 76 -6.05 -9.68 0.84
C HIS A 76 -4.59 -9.83 0.35
N ILE A 77 -4.37 -10.41 -0.85
CA ILE A 77 -3.03 -10.56 -1.43
C ILE A 77 -2.60 -9.21 -2.03
N PRO A 78 -1.47 -8.64 -1.60
CA PRO A 78 -0.94 -7.42 -2.20
C PRO A 78 -0.54 -7.63 -3.66
N VAL A 79 -0.89 -6.66 -4.51
CA VAL A 79 -0.55 -6.63 -5.94
C VAL A 79 0.30 -5.41 -6.24
N VAL A 80 1.50 -5.63 -6.77
CA VAL A 80 2.37 -4.59 -7.30
C VAL A 80 2.35 -4.67 -8.82
N MET A 81 1.91 -3.63 -9.47
CA MET A 81 1.96 -3.56 -10.93
C MET A 81 3.36 -3.18 -11.40
N ILE A 82 3.89 -3.91 -12.36
CA ILE A 82 5.16 -3.62 -13.03
C ILE A 82 4.85 -3.22 -14.47
N THR A 83 5.17 -2.00 -14.85
CA THR A 83 4.73 -1.46 -16.13
C THR A 83 5.77 -0.57 -16.80
N ALA A 84 5.79 -0.57 -18.13
CA ALA A 84 6.50 0.44 -18.92
C ALA A 84 5.72 1.77 -19.04
N LEU A 85 4.45 1.78 -18.60
CA LEU A 85 3.61 2.96 -18.59
C LEU A 85 4.02 3.84 -17.40
N ASP A 86 4.42 5.08 -17.68
CA ASP A 86 4.95 6.03 -16.71
C ASP A 86 3.97 7.19 -16.41
N GLN A 87 2.85 7.24 -17.15
CA GLN A 87 1.87 8.31 -16.98
C GLN A 87 1.10 8.18 -15.67
N VAL A 88 0.76 9.32 -15.10
CA VAL A 88 -0.06 9.39 -13.86
C VAL A 88 -1.41 8.69 -14.04
N SER A 89 -2.03 8.83 -15.24
CA SER A 89 -3.30 8.16 -15.57
C SER A 89 -3.24 6.63 -15.42
N ASP A 90 -2.13 6.03 -15.80
CA ASP A 90 -1.95 4.57 -15.73
C ASP A 90 -1.79 4.12 -14.29
N ARG A 91 -1.03 4.87 -13.48
CA ARG A 91 -0.91 4.62 -12.04
C ARG A 91 -2.25 4.76 -11.33
N VAL A 92 -3.02 5.78 -11.66
CA VAL A 92 -4.37 5.98 -11.11
C VAL A 92 -5.27 4.81 -11.48
N ARG A 93 -5.32 4.42 -12.76
CA ARG A 93 -6.12 3.29 -13.24
C ARG A 93 -5.82 2.00 -12.49
N GLY A 94 -4.56 1.73 -12.22
CA GLY A 94 -4.19 0.52 -11.48
C GLY A 94 -4.53 0.58 -10.00
N LEU A 95 -4.36 1.74 -9.35
CA LEU A 95 -4.79 1.93 -7.97
C LEU A 95 -6.32 1.79 -7.85
N GLU A 96 -7.08 2.29 -8.84
CA GLU A 96 -8.53 2.09 -8.92
C GLU A 96 -8.91 0.63 -9.17
N ALA A 97 -8.11 -0.13 -9.91
CA ALA A 97 -8.25 -1.58 -10.03
C ALA A 97 -7.93 -2.33 -8.73
N GLY A 98 -7.40 -1.63 -7.73
CA GLY A 98 -7.10 -2.16 -6.41
C GLY A 98 -5.64 -2.52 -6.17
N ALA A 99 -4.72 -2.19 -7.09
CA ALA A 99 -3.30 -2.41 -6.88
C ALA A 99 -2.80 -1.70 -5.61
N ASP A 100 -1.85 -2.33 -4.96
CA ASP A 100 -1.27 -1.82 -3.72
C ASP A 100 -0.08 -0.90 -4.01
N ASP A 101 0.58 -1.10 -5.15
CA ASP A 101 1.69 -0.25 -5.59
C ASP A 101 2.03 -0.42 -7.08
N PHE A 102 3.00 0.40 -7.54
CA PHE A 102 3.54 0.40 -8.90
C PHE A 102 5.06 0.44 -8.91
N LEU A 103 5.63 -0.25 -9.88
CA LEU A 103 7.04 -0.14 -10.25
C LEU A 103 7.16 0.09 -11.77
N THR A 104 7.90 1.09 -12.17
CA THR A 104 8.13 1.40 -13.59
C THR A 104 9.33 0.59 -14.12
N LYS A 105 9.18 0.01 -15.31
CA LYS A 105 10.29 -0.62 -16.04
C LYS A 105 11.22 0.46 -16.63
N PRO A 106 12.56 0.33 -16.55
CA PRO A 106 13.30 -0.77 -15.94
C PRO A 106 13.24 -0.75 -14.43
N VAL A 107 12.93 -1.92 -13.82
CA VAL A 107 12.72 -2.04 -12.38
C VAL A 107 14.03 -1.88 -11.64
N ASN A 108 14.10 -0.93 -10.73
CA ASN A 108 15.23 -0.75 -9.82
C ASN A 108 15.20 -1.80 -8.71
N ASP A 109 16.34 -2.51 -8.51
CA ASP A 109 16.42 -3.62 -7.56
C ASP A 109 16.13 -3.19 -6.12
N LEU A 110 16.65 -2.05 -5.70
CA LEU A 110 16.46 -1.55 -4.35
C LEU A 110 14.98 -1.18 -4.10
N GLN A 111 14.34 -0.53 -5.06
CA GLN A 111 12.91 -0.21 -4.98
C GLN A 111 12.06 -1.48 -4.94
N LEU A 112 12.33 -2.44 -5.83
CA LEU A 112 11.63 -3.72 -5.88
C LEU A 112 11.71 -4.44 -4.52
N MET A 113 12.93 -4.65 -4.01
CA MET A 113 13.13 -5.40 -2.78
C MET A 113 12.53 -4.71 -1.56
N THR A 114 12.66 -3.39 -1.48
CA THR A 114 12.08 -2.62 -0.37
C THR A 114 10.55 -2.70 -0.38
N ARG A 115 9.93 -2.61 -1.56
CA ARG A 115 8.47 -2.74 -1.72
C ARG A 115 7.98 -4.14 -1.39
N VAL A 116 8.61 -5.17 -1.96
CA VAL A 116 8.25 -6.56 -1.70
C VAL A 116 8.36 -6.88 -0.21
N LYS A 117 9.50 -6.54 0.43
CA LYS A 117 9.69 -6.77 1.88
C LYS A 117 8.66 -6.06 2.74
N SER A 118 8.31 -4.82 2.40
CA SER A 118 7.28 -4.05 3.10
C SER A 118 5.90 -4.71 2.98
N LEU A 119 5.51 -5.13 1.76
CA LEU A 119 4.22 -5.76 1.50
C LEU A 119 4.12 -7.17 2.11
N VAL A 120 5.18 -7.96 2.08
CA VAL A 120 5.25 -9.26 2.76
C VAL A 120 5.00 -9.09 4.26
N ARG A 121 5.63 -8.11 4.89
CA ARG A 121 5.41 -7.81 6.32
C ARG A 121 3.96 -7.45 6.62
N LEU A 122 3.37 -6.58 5.80
CA LEU A 122 1.96 -6.19 5.94
C LEU A 122 1.02 -7.39 5.74
N LYS A 123 1.30 -8.23 4.74
CA LYS A 123 0.53 -9.45 4.47
C LYS A 123 0.57 -10.42 5.65
N SER A 124 1.76 -10.68 6.21
CA SER A 124 1.93 -11.56 7.37
C SER A 124 1.12 -11.09 8.59
N LEU A 125 1.09 -9.77 8.85
CA LEU A 125 0.28 -9.20 9.93
C LEU A 125 -1.23 -9.37 9.66
N THR A 126 -1.67 -9.17 8.42
CA THR A 126 -3.07 -9.35 8.03
C THR A 126 -3.49 -10.82 8.15
N ASP A 127 -2.64 -11.76 7.73
CA ASP A 127 -2.92 -13.19 7.81
C ASP A 127 -3.01 -13.68 9.25
N GLU A 128 -2.14 -13.18 10.12
CA GLU A 128 -2.23 -13.47 11.56
C GLU A 128 -3.57 -13.00 12.15
N LEU A 129 -4.00 -11.79 11.81
CA LEU A 129 -5.30 -11.26 12.24
C LEU A 129 -6.47 -12.08 11.69
N ARG A 130 -6.42 -12.47 10.41
CA ARG A 130 -7.44 -13.33 9.77
C ARG A 130 -7.54 -14.69 10.46
N LEU A 131 -6.39 -15.31 10.75
CA LEU A 131 -6.35 -16.60 11.43
C LEU A 131 -6.95 -16.49 12.85
N ARG A 132 -6.62 -15.46 13.59
CA ARG A 132 -7.19 -15.21 14.93
C ARG A 132 -8.70 -14.96 14.85
N ALA A 133 -9.16 -14.14 13.90
CA ALA A 133 -10.57 -13.86 13.70
C ALA A 133 -11.39 -15.13 13.36
N SER A 134 -10.84 -16.01 12.49
CA SER A 134 -11.49 -17.26 12.12
C SER A 134 -11.59 -18.28 13.27
N THR A 135 -10.65 -18.25 14.23
CA THR A 135 -10.65 -19.15 15.40
C THR A 135 -11.52 -18.66 16.54
N THR A 136 -11.73 -17.35 16.68
CA THR A 136 -12.43 -16.76 17.85
C THR A 136 -13.95 -16.68 17.64
N ARG A 137 -14.40 -16.50 16.41
CA ARG A 137 -15.84 -16.48 16.05
C ARG A 137 -16.06 -17.34 14.82
N ASN A 138 -17.04 -18.23 14.86
CA ASN A 138 -17.58 -18.94 13.67
C ASN A 138 -18.28 -17.97 12.66
N ILE A 139 -17.88 -16.73 12.61
CA ILE A 139 -18.39 -15.75 11.63
C ILE A 139 -17.55 -15.91 10.39
N GLY A 140 -18.18 -16.27 9.27
CA GLY A 140 -17.51 -16.42 7.99
C GLY A 140 -16.76 -15.13 7.60
N ILE A 141 -15.53 -15.27 7.14
CA ILE A 141 -14.70 -14.16 6.62
C ILE A 141 -15.47 -13.38 5.53
N GLU A 142 -16.34 -14.06 4.79
CA GLU A 142 -17.23 -13.47 3.77
C GLU A 142 -18.21 -12.43 4.34
N GLU A 143 -18.73 -12.65 5.56
CA GLU A 143 -19.65 -11.70 6.20
C GLU A 143 -18.92 -10.46 6.70
N LEU A 144 -17.65 -10.59 7.12
CA LEU A 144 -16.80 -9.45 7.46
C LEU A 144 -16.40 -8.64 6.23
N LEU A 145 -16.20 -9.30 5.09
CA LEU A 145 -15.86 -8.65 3.82
C LEU A 145 -17.06 -7.93 3.19
N SER A 146 -18.26 -8.50 3.27
CA SER A 146 -19.47 -7.85 2.75
C SER A 146 -19.82 -6.55 3.50
N ARG A 147 -19.46 -6.43 4.77
CA ARG A 147 -19.58 -5.18 5.54
C ARG A 147 -18.60 -4.10 5.12
N ASN A 148 -17.44 -4.47 4.53
CA ASN A 148 -16.42 -3.51 4.07
C ASN A 148 -16.88 -2.64 2.91
N PHE A 149 -17.73 -3.16 2.03
CA PHE A 149 -18.27 -2.38 0.92
C PHE A 149 -19.30 -1.33 1.36
N ALA A 150 -19.87 -1.45 2.56
CA ALA A 150 -20.86 -0.53 3.09
C ALA A 150 -20.25 0.71 3.80
N THR A 151 -18.94 0.72 4.09
CA THR A 151 -18.26 1.83 4.80
C THR A 151 -17.47 2.77 3.88
N GLU A 152 -17.59 2.62 2.55
CA GLU A 152 -16.91 3.50 1.58
C GLU A 152 -17.45 4.94 1.57
N ASP A 153 -18.65 5.18 2.10
CA ASP A 153 -19.33 6.49 2.04
C ASP A 153 -18.85 7.52 3.08
N THR A 154 -18.04 7.14 4.06
CA THR A 154 -17.56 8.09 5.06
C THR A 154 -16.19 8.65 4.69
N LYS A 155 -16.10 10.00 4.65
CA LYS A 155 -14.82 10.68 4.43
C LYS A 155 -13.80 10.27 5.49
N PRO A 156 -12.61 9.82 5.10
CA PRO A 156 -11.59 9.47 6.06
C PRO A 156 -11.06 10.70 6.79
N LYS A 157 -10.77 10.55 8.08
CA LYS A 157 -10.08 11.58 8.85
C LYS A 157 -8.58 11.43 8.68
N VAL A 158 -7.93 12.47 8.14
CA VAL A 158 -6.53 12.46 7.74
C VAL A 158 -5.78 13.59 8.44
N LEU A 159 -4.56 13.32 8.90
CA LEU A 159 -3.66 14.34 9.43
C LEU A 159 -2.58 14.66 8.40
N LEU A 160 -2.38 15.91 8.08
CA LEU A 160 -1.23 16.42 7.33
C LEU A 160 -0.23 17.08 8.28
N VAL A 161 1.01 16.62 8.24
CA VAL A 161 2.14 17.25 8.97
C VAL A 161 3.10 17.86 7.96
N ASP A 162 3.04 19.16 7.79
CA ASP A 162 3.86 19.91 6.83
C ASP A 162 4.01 21.37 7.33
N GLU A 163 5.21 21.93 7.26
CA GLU A 163 5.44 23.34 7.66
C GLU A 163 5.28 24.33 6.50
N ARG A 164 5.31 23.85 5.25
CA ARG A 164 5.25 24.69 4.06
C ARG A 164 3.81 25.08 3.72
N LYS A 165 3.47 26.36 3.95
CA LYS A 165 2.12 26.90 3.72
C LYS A 165 1.60 26.62 2.32
N SER A 166 2.40 26.80 1.27
CA SER A 166 2.00 26.53 -0.11
C SER A 166 1.69 25.06 -0.38
N SER A 167 2.42 24.14 0.27
CA SER A 167 2.19 22.71 0.21
C SER A 167 0.87 22.36 0.91
N ILE A 168 0.64 22.89 2.10
CA ILE A 168 -0.59 22.71 2.88
C ILE A 168 -1.81 23.13 2.08
N GLU A 169 -1.82 24.35 1.55
CA GLU A 169 -2.91 24.89 0.75
C GLU A 169 -3.22 24.02 -0.47
N ARG A 170 -2.17 23.52 -1.14
CA ARG A 170 -2.30 22.64 -2.30
C ARG A 170 -2.93 21.29 -1.92
N ILE A 171 -2.45 20.65 -0.86
CA ILE A 171 -2.99 19.35 -0.39
C ILE A 171 -4.44 19.53 0.11
N GLN A 172 -4.73 20.59 0.85
CA GLN A 172 -6.10 20.90 1.27
C GLN A 172 -7.06 21.05 0.08
N LYS A 173 -6.61 21.72 -1.00
CA LYS A 173 -7.38 21.85 -2.23
C LYS A 173 -7.61 20.50 -2.91
N MET A 174 -6.56 19.67 -3.00
CA MET A 174 -6.64 18.36 -3.64
C MET A 174 -7.57 17.40 -2.91
N LEU A 175 -7.57 17.42 -1.58
CA LEU A 175 -8.37 16.51 -0.76
C LEU A 175 -9.75 17.08 -0.40
N ARG A 176 -10.08 18.29 -0.86
CA ARG A 176 -11.40 18.89 -0.63
C ARG A 176 -12.51 17.97 -1.13
N GLY A 177 -13.39 17.56 -0.24
CA GLY A 177 -14.50 16.65 -0.55
C GLY A 177 -14.15 15.14 -0.45
N SER A 178 -12.86 14.78 -0.49
CA SER A 178 -12.41 13.38 -0.44
C SER A 178 -11.97 12.93 0.95
N ALA A 179 -11.55 13.86 1.81
CA ALA A 179 -11.12 13.58 3.18
C ALA A 179 -11.45 14.73 4.12
N ASP A 180 -11.56 14.43 5.41
CA ASP A 180 -11.59 15.41 6.51
C ASP A 180 -10.13 15.59 6.97
N LEU A 181 -9.54 16.76 6.65
CA LEU A 181 -8.11 17.02 6.77
C LEU A 181 -7.80 17.96 7.92
N ASP A 182 -7.15 17.45 8.96
CA ASP A 182 -6.49 18.24 9.99
C ASP A 182 -5.03 18.54 9.59
N VAL A 183 -4.49 19.66 10.03
CA VAL A 183 -3.13 20.10 9.69
C VAL A 183 -2.34 20.42 10.96
N ALA A 184 -1.12 19.88 11.03
CA ALA A 184 -0.11 20.27 12.00
C ALA A 184 1.11 20.85 11.27
N THR A 185 1.52 22.05 11.63
CA THR A 185 2.70 22.70 11.04
C THR A 185 3.99 22.39 11.79
N ASP A 186 3.88 21.84 12.99
CA ASP A 186 4.99 21.39 13.82
C ASP A 186 4.93 19.85 13.96
N PRO A 187 6.05 19.13 13.75
CA PRO A 187 6.11 17.68 13.88
C PRO A 187 5.74 17.15 15.26
N ASN A 188 6.09 17.86 16.35
CA ASN A 188 5.72 17.43 17.70
C ASN A 188 4.22 17.60 17.93
N ALA A 189 3.62 18.71 17.49
CA ALA A 189 2.17 18.88 17.52
C ALA A 189 1.48 17.79 16.71
N GLY A 190 2.00 17.44 15.53
CA GLY A 190 1.52 16.35 14.70
C GLY A 190 1.57 14.98 15.41
N PHE A 191 2.63 14.71 16.16
CA PHE A 191 2.76 13.50 16.97
C PHE A 191 1.66 13.42 18.04
N PHE A 192 1.45 14.48 18.81
CA PHE A 192 0.42 14.51 19.86
C PHE A 192 -0.99 14.41 19.28
N GLN A 193 -1.28 15.12 18.19
CA GLN A 193 -2.57 15.01 17.51
C GLN A 193 -2.84 13.57 17.04
N ALA A 194 -1.84 12.92 16.43
CA ALA A 194 -1.97 11.53 15.98
C ALA A 194 -2.16 10.55 17.14
N ALA A 195 -1.60 10.84 18.32
CA ALA A 195 -1.75 10.01 19.52
C ALA A 195 -3.12 10.18 20.19
N GLU A 196 -3.73 11.37 20.12
CA GLU A 196 -4.99 11.69 20.79
C GLU A 196 -6.21 11.44 19.91
N THR A 197 -6.09 11.65 18.60
CA THR A 197 -7.20 11.57 17.65
C THR A 197 -7.10 10.32 16.78
N ALA A 198 -8.22 9.67 16.54
CA ALA A 198 -8.30 8.48 15.69
C ALA A 198 -8.27 8.89 14.20
N TYR A 199 -7.10 9.07 13.65
CA TYR A 199 -6.91 9.26 12.20
C TYR A 199 -6.89 7.92 11.46
N GLU A 200 -7.26 7.97 10.17
CA GLU A 200 -7.21 6.81 9.28
C GLU A 200 -5.96 6.80 8.39
N CYS A 201 -5.29 7.96 8.25
CA CYS A 201 -4.00 8.10 7.58
C CYS A 201 -3.29 9.36 8.07
N VAL A 202 -1.96 9.34 8.05
CA VAL A 202 -1.11 10.53 8.28
C VAL A 202 -0.26 10.76 7.03
N LEU A 203 -0.31 11.98 6.50
CA LEU A 203 0.55 12.47 5.44
C LEU A 203 1.69 13.27 6.10
N ILE A 204 2.93 12.91 5.85
CA ILE A 204 4.10 13.58 6.47
C ILE A 204 5.00 14.12 5.37
N SER A 205 5.20 15.43 5.34
CA SER A 205 6.18 16.07 4.47
C SER A 205 7.60 15.71 4.90
N THR A 206 8.50 15.48 3.93
CA THR A 206 9.92 15.32 4.22
C THR A 206 10.64 16.67 4.35
N ALA A 207 10.00 17.75 3.94
CA ALA A 207 10.62 19.07 3.78
C ALA A 207 10.44 19.95 5.02
N PHE A 208 10.96 19.49 6.17
CA PHE A 208 11.14 20.32 7.36
C PHE A 208 12.54 20.91 7.35
N ALA A 209 12.67 22.19 7.79
CA ALA A 209 13.95 22.86 7.85
C ALA A 209 14.86 22.27 8.95
N ASP A 210 14.31 22.05 10.14
CA ASP A 210 15.08 21.67 11.33
C ASP A 210 14.64 20.33 11.94
N PHE A 211 13.92 19.50 11.19
CA PHE A 211 13.40 18.23 11.71
C PHE A 211 13.48 17.11 10.66
N ASP A 212 13.91 15.94 11.10
CA ASP A 212 13.87 14.74 10.25
C ASP A 212 12.50 14.05 10.32
N ALA A 213 11.77 14.08 9.21
CA ALA A 213 10.44 13.44 9.08
C ALA A 213 10.46 11.94 9.44
N LEU A 214 11.57 11.24 9.21
CA LEU A 214 11.70 9.83 9.56
C LEU A 214 11.70 9.59 11.07
N ARG A 215 12.15 10.59 11.85
CA ARG A 215 12.05 10.53 13.31
C ARG A 215 10.59 10.52 13.76
N LEU A 216 9.73 11.35 13.17
CA LEU A 216 8.29 11.33 13.46
C LEU A 216 7.66 9.97 13.07
N CYS A 217 8.03 9.42 11.90
CA CYS A 217 7.57 8.10 11.49
C CYS A 217 7.95 7.02 12.51
N SER A 218 9.19 7.02 12.99
CA SER A 218 9.68 6.09 14.02
C SER A 218 8.92 6.25 15.34
N GLN A 219 8.68 7.48 15.79
CA GLN A 219 7.91 7.77 17.00
C GLN A 219 6.47 7.24 16.89
N LEU A 220 5.79 7.46 15.76
CA LEU A 220 4.44 6.94 15.52
C LEU A 220 4.41 5.40 15.48
N ARG A 221 5.45 4.74 15.00
CA ARG A 221 5.55 3.27 14.99
C ARG A 221 5.83 2.67 16.36
N SER A 222 6.47 3.41 17.26
CA SER A 222 6.78 2.95 18.61
C SER A 222 5.61 3.06 19.59
N LEU A 223 4.59 3.86 19.30
CA LEU A 223 3.43 4.05 20.17
C LEU A 223 2.31 3.09 19.80
N ASP A 224 1.77 2.34 20.79
CA ASP A 224 0.72 1.32 20.58
C ASP A 224 -0.51 1.84 19.84
N ARG A 225 -0.94 3.06 20.12
CA ARG A 225 -2.13 3.66 19.48
C ARG A 225 -1.93 3.99 18.00
N THR A 226 -0.71 4.27 17.57
CA THR A 226 -0.40 4.77 16.22
C THR A 226 0.46 3.81 15.40
N ARG A 227 0.99 2.74 16.00
CA ARG A 227 1.89 1.80 15.31
C ARG A 227 1.31 1.17 14.04
N PHE A 228 -0.03 1.09 13.93
CA PHE A 228 -0.73 0.55 12.77
C PHE A 228 -1.40 1.63 11.91
N LEU A 229 -1.26 2.91 12.29
CA LEU A 229 -1.77 4.02 11.52
C LEU A 229 -1.01 4.13 10.19
N PRO A 230 -1.69 4.13 9.03
CA PRO A 230 -1.02 4.32 7.75
C PRO A 230 -0.28 5.65 7.70
N ILE A 231 0.98 5.60 7.30
CA ILE A 231 1.84 6.77 7.09
C ILE A 231 2.21 6.83 5.62
N MET A 232 1.98 7.98 5.00
CA MET A 232 2.42 8.29 3.64
C MET A 232 3.39 9.45 3.68
N LEU A 233 4.58 9.31 3.08
CA LEU A 233 5.53 10.40 2.92
C LEU A 233 5.21 11.24 1.69
N LEU A 234 5.34 12.56 1.84
CA LEU A 234 5.32 13.52 0.74
C LEU A 234 6.75 14.02 0.55
N ALA A 235 7.48 13.39 -0.38
CA ALA A 235 8.91 13.62 -0.60
C ALA A 235 9.15 14.61 -1.74
N ASP A 236 10.28 15.30 -1.71
CA ASP A 236 10.75 16.09 -2.84
C ASP A 236 11.50 15.17 -3.82
N GLU A 237 11.64 15.61 -5.07
CA GLU A 237 12.41 14.91 -6.09
C GLU A 237 13.88 14.77 -5.64
N GLY A 238 14.48 13.60 -5.86
CA GLY A 238 15.86 13.31 -5.44
C GLY A 238 15.99 12.76 -4.01
N GLU A 239 14.88 12.51 -3.30
CA GLU A 239 14.90 11.98 -1.92
C GLU A 239 14.71 10.45 -1.84
N GLU A 240 15.06 9.69 -2.90
CA GLU A 240 14.86 8.24 -3.00
C GLU A 240 15.46 7.48 -1.79
N GLY A 241 16.65 7.88 -1.35
CA GLY A 241 17.29 7.27 -0.17
C GLY A 241 16.52 7.50 1.13
N ARG A 242 15.81 8.63 1.27
CA ARG A 242 14.94 8.92 2.42
C ARG A 242 13.66 8.10 2.35
N ILE A 243 13.08 7.97 1.16
CA ILE A 243 11.90 7.13 0.90
C ILE A 243 12.19 5.66 1.28
N ILE A 244 13.31 5.12 0.81
CA ILE A 244 13.72 3.74 1.09
C ILE A 244 13.84 3.51 2.61
N ARG A 245 14.57 4.38 3.32
CA ARG A 245 14.67 4.30 4.78
C ARG A 245 13.31 4.42 5.48
N GLY A 246 12.42 5.26 4.95
CA GLY A 246 11.06 5.37 5.45
C GLY A 246 10.28 4.04 5.33
N LEU A 247 10.36 3.38 4.17
CA LEU A 247 9.74 2.07 3.95
C LEU A 247 10.31 0.99 4.89
N GLU A 248 11.61 1.01 5.15
CA GLU A 248 12.25 0.12 6.13
C GLU A 248 11.75 0.39 7.57
N LEU A 249 11.51 1.65 7.93
CA LEU A 249 10.91 2.05 9.21
C LEU A 249 9.41 1.71 9.30
N GLY A 250 8.80 1.28 8.19
CA GLY A 250 7.40 0.83 8.17
C GLY A 250 6.39 1.91 7.75
N ILE A 251 6.78 2.93 7.00
CA ILE A 251 5.81 3.74 6.28
C ILE A 251 5.08 2.86 5.25
N ASN A 252 3.84 3.22 4.95
CA ASN A 252 2.98 2.40 4.09
C ASN A 252 3.13 2.78 2.63
N ASP A 253 3.35 4.07 2.35
CA ASP A 253 3.41 4.58 0.99
C ASP A 253 4.13 5.93 0.91
N TYR A 254 4.35 6.44 -0.30
CA TYR A 254 4.92 7.75 -0.54
C TYR A 254 4.40 8.37 -1.83
N LEU A 255 4.54 9.68 -1.93
CA LEU A 255 4.32 10.47 -3.15
C LEU A 255 5.51 11.41 -3.34
N THR A 256 5.96 11.55 -4.58
CA THR A 256 7.02 12.51 -4.94
C THR A 256 6.39 13.77 -5.53
N ARG A 257 6.89 14.93 -5.13
CA ARG A 257 6.43 16.20 -5.71
C ARG A 257 7.01 16.38 -7.13
N PRO A 258 6.23 16.97 -8.05
CA PRO A 258 4.92 17.57 -7.87
C PRO A 258 3.82 16.50 -7.73
N ILE A 259 3.00 16.62 -6.66
CA ILE A 259 1.94 15.65 -6.34
C ILE A 259 0.76 15.85 -7.29
N ASP A 260 0.29 14.76 -7.88
CA ASP A 260 -0.96 14.71 -8.64
C ASP A 260 -2.15 14.44 -7.71
N GLN A 261 -3.28 15.11 -7.96
CA GLN A 261 -4.48 14.99 -7.13
C GLN A 261 -5.11 13.60 -7.21
N HIS A 262 -5.17 13.02 -8.41
CA HIS A 262 -5.81 11.72 -8.61
C HIS A 262 -4.95 10.61 -7.98
N GLU A 263 -3.63 10.69 -8.15
CA GLU A 263 -2.71 9.74 -7.52
C GLU A 263 -2.77 9.82 -5.99
N LEU A 264 -2.74 11.03 -5.41
CA LEU A 264 -2.88 11.21 -3.96
C LEU A 264 -4.18 10.61 -3.44
N THR A 265 -5.30 10.90 -4.11
CA THR A 265 -6.62 10.41 -3.69
C THR A 265 -6.72 8.90 -3.81
N ALA A 266 -6.20 8.30 -4.89
CA ALA A 266 -6.24 6.86 -5.11
C ALA A 266 -5.37 6.10 -4.09
N ARG A 267 -4.14 6.59 -3.83
CA ARG A 267 -3.26 6.01 -2.80
C ARG A 267 -3.85 6.13 -1.40
N LEU A 268 -4.40 7.30 -1.07
CA LEU A 268 -5.07 7.51 0.22
C LEU A 268 -6.23 6.53 0.42
N ARG A 269 -7.09 6.34 -0.58
CA ARG A 269 -8.18 5.34 -0.54
C ARG A 269 -7.66 3.93 -0.28
N THR A 270 -6.58 3.53 -0.95
CA THR A 270 -5.97 2.22 -0.75
C THR A 270 -5.49 2.03 0.69
N GLN A 271 -4.83 3.03 1.29
CA GLN A 271 -4.35 2.96 2.67
C GLN A 271 -5.49 2.95 3.68
N VAL A 272 -6.51 3.79 3.49
CA VAL A 272 -7.70 3.85 4.36
C VAL A 272 -8.48 2.55 4.32
N ARG A 273 -8.74 1.99 3.12
CA ARG A 273 -9.43 0.70 2.96
C ARG A 273 -8.71 -0.42 3.70
N ARG A 274 -7.38 -0.50 3.56
CA ARG A 274 -6.54 -1.48 4.26
C ARG A 274 -6.60 -1.30 5.78
N LYS A 275 -6.55 -0.05 6.26
CA LYS A 275 -6.69 0.24 7.69
C LYS A 275 -8.04 -0.21 8.23
N ARG A 276 -9.14 0.18 7.59
CA ARG A 276 -10.51 -0.21 7.98
C ARG A 276 -10.66 -1.72 8.06
N TYR A 277 -10.16 -2.43 7.05
CA TYR A 277 -10.15 -3.89 7.03
C TYR A 277 -9.40 -4.49 8.23
N ASN A 278 -8.18 -4.02 8.49
CA ASN A 278 -7.37 -4.51 9.61
C ASN A 278 -7.99 -4.15 10.97
N ASP A 279 -8.62 -2.99 11.11
CA ASP A 279 -9.29 -2.58 12.35
C ASP A 279 -10.53 -3.45 12.62
N GLN A 280 -11.29 -3.83 11.60
CA GLN A 280 -12.41 -4.77 11.72
C GLN A 280 -11.93 -6.17 12.13
N LEU A 281 -10.84 -6.66 11.53
CA LEU A 281 -10.24 -7.93 11.93
C LEU A 281 -9.80 -7.90 13.39
N ARG A 282 -9.19 -6.81 13.86
CA ARG A 282 -8.81 -6.66 15.28
C ARG A 282 -10.03 -6.62 16.20
N ALA A 283 -11.05 -5.85 15.85
CA ALA A 283 -12.29 -5.77 16.62
C ALA A 283 -13.03 -7.12 16.71
N SER A 284 -12.83 -8.02 15.74
CA SER A 284 -13.43 -9.36 15.77
C SER A 284 -12.69 -10.35 16.67
N VAL A 285 -11.47 -10.02 17.11
CA VAL A 285 -10.61 -10.87 17.95
C VAL A 285 -10.64 -10.44 19.42
N THR A 286 -11.12 -9.22 19.71
CA THR A 286 -11.27 -8.68 21.07
C THR A 286 -12.64 -9.03 21.61
#